data_08abef0c647ff9110966ee3f17c980a5
#
_entry.id   08abef0c647ff9110966ee3f17c980a5
#
_cell.length_a   1.000
_cell.length_b   1.000
_cell.length_c   1.000
_cell.angle_alpha   90.00
_cell.angle_beta   90.00
_cell.angle_gamma   90.00
#
_symmetry.space_group_name_H-M   'P 1'
#
loop_
_entity.id
_entity.type
_entity.pdbx_description
1 polymer ?
#
loop_
_entity_poly.entity_id
_entity_poly.type
_entity_poly.pdbx_seq_one_letter_code
_entity_poly.pdbx_strand_id
1 'polypeptide(L)'
;GFTAPKLRWVQQHEPDVANRIARICLPKDHVRFRATGIHAIDAADASGTNWLDLETRDWSPTICESLDVDPNWLPTVHEAADIIGAIDADGARATGLPEGTPVVAGAGDQAAAGIACGVVREGLVSVTIGTSGVVFAQMDHPPADPSGALHGFCHAVSGRWHVMGCMLAAGGSLQWWRDALGIHADFDALIEEIADIPPGADGVRFL
;
A
#
# COMPACT_ATOMS: atom_id res chain seq x y z
N GLY A 1 6.84 1.54 2.98
CA GLY A 1 7.71 2.20 2.01
C GLY A 1 7.80 1.41 0.72
N PHE A 2 8.01 2.10 -0.39
CA PHE A 2 8.07 1.52 -1.73
C PHE A 2 9.17 0.46 -1.90
N THR A 3 8.98 -0.47 -2.85
CA THR A 3 9.89 -1.62 -3.04
C THR A 3 11.14 -1.24 -3.81
N ALA A 4 11.03 -0.38 -4.82
CA ALA A 4 12.15 -0.01 -5.69
C ALA A 4 13.40 0.49 -4.92
N PRO A 5 13.31 1.40 -3.92
CA PRO A 5 14.49 1.83 -3.17
C PRO A 5 15.14 0.70 -2.36
N LYS A 6 14.35 -0.28 -1.89
CA LYS A 6 14.88 -1.42 -1.12
C LYS A 6 15.68 -2.36 -2.03
N LEU A 7 15.15 -2.68 -3.22
CA LEU A 7 15.89 -3.48 -4.20
C LEU A 7 17.19 -2.76 -4.61
N ARG A 8 17.12 -1.46 -4.88
CA ARG A 8 18.31 -0.67 -5.24
C ARG A 8 19.37 -0.70 -4.15
N TRP A 9 18.95 -0.63 -2.89
CA TRP A 9 19.88 -0.76 -1.76
C TRP A 9 20.57 -2.14 -1.76
N VAL A 10 19.81 -3.23 -1.96
CA VAL A 10 20.36 -4.60 -2.02
C VAL A 10 21.34 -4.75 -3.20
N GLN A 11 21.00 -4.23 -4.37
CA GLN A 11 21.89 -4.25 -5.55
C GLN A 11 23.22 -3.53 -5.27
N GLN A 12 23.20 -2.42 -4.53
CA GLN A 12 24.39 -1.63 -4.25
C GLN A 12 25.24 -2.16 -3.09
N HIS A 13 24.62 -2.73 -2.06
CA HIS A 13 25.30 -3.08 -0.82
C HIS A 13 25.46 -4.59 -0.60
N GLU A 14 24.64 -5.39 -1.29
CA GLU A 14 24.64 -6.85 -1.19
C GLU A 14 24.65 -7.51 -2.59
N PRO A 15 25.64 -7.23 -3.46
CA PRO A 15 25.64 -7.68 -4.85
C PRO A 15 25.59 -9.22 -4.99
N ASP A 16 26.19 -9.96 -4.07
CA ASP A 16 26.14 -11.43 -4.07
C ASP A 16 24.72 -11.95 -3.80
N VAL A 17 23.90 -11.21 -3.05
CA VAL A 17 22.48 -11.51 -2.85
C VAL A 17 21.70 -11.11 -4.10
N ALA A 18 21.92 -9.90 -4.60
CA ALA A 18 21.27 -9.40 -5.80
C ALA A 18 21.44 -10.32 -7.02
N ASN A 19 22.64 -10.84 -7.23
CA ASN A 19 22.95 -11.76 -8.33
C ASN A 19 22.24 -13.13 -8.24
N ARG A 20 21.61 -13.44 -7.11
CA ARG A 20 20.86 -14.69 -6.88
C ARG A 20 19.36 -14.50 -6.84
N ILE A 21 18.86 -13.28 -7.10
CA ILE A 21 17.43 -13.03 -7.17
C ILE A 21 16.83 -13.85 -8.30
N ALA A 22 15.88 -14.70 -7.97
CA ALA A 22 15.13 -15.48 -8.93
C ALA A 22 13.67 -14.97 -9.07
N ARG A 23 13.13 -14.39 -8.02
CA ARG A 23 11.76 -13.86 -7.96
C ARG A 23 11.66 -12.75 -6.94
N ILE A 24 10.74 -11.82 -7.18
CA ILE A 24 10.33 -10.79 -6.22
C ILE A 24 8.89 -11.05 -5.81
N CYS A 25 8.64 -11.08 -4.50
CA CYS A 25 7.32 -11.21 -3.92
C CYS A 25 7.16 -10.17 -2.82
N LEU A 26 6.02 -9.51 -2.74
CA LEU A 26 5.63 -8.80 -1.54
C LEU A 26 5.22 -9.83 -0.45
N PRO A 27 5.18 -9.46 0.84
CA PRO A 27 4.91 -10.42 1.91
C PRO A 27 3.62 -11.24 1.72
N LYS A 28 2.53 -10.58 1.34
CA LYS A 28 1.24 -11.21 1.01
C LYS A 28 1.37 -12.21 -0.14
N ASP A 29 2.09 -11.81 -1.20
CA ASP A 29 2.26 -12.63 -2.39
C ASP A 29 3.13 -13.85 -2.12
N HIS A 30 4.13 -13.72 -1.24
CA HIS A 30 4.92 -14.85 -0.80
C HIS A 30 4.07 -15.89 -0.05
N VAL A 31 3.19 -15.44 0.86
CA VAL A 31 2.28 -16.35 1.57
C VAL A 31 1.36 -17.07 0.58
N ARG A 32 0.78 -16.33 -0.37
CA ARG A 32 -0.06 -16.91 -1.42
C ARG A 32 0.73 -17.89 -2.31
N PHE A 33 1.94 -17.53 -2.73
CA PHE A 33 2.82 -18.39 -3.49
C PHE A 33 3.11 -19.71 -2.77
N ARG A 34 3.36 -19.67 -1.45
CA ARG A 34 3.58 -20.86 -0.63
C ARG A 34 2.33 -21.75 -0.49
N ALA A 35 1.15 -21.19 -0.68
CA ALA A 35 -0.11 -21.89 -0.58
C ALA A 35 -0.64 -22.43 -1.92
N THR A 36 -0.14 -21.90 -3.06
CA THR A 36 -0.69 -22.18 -4.39
C THR A 36 0.36 -22.54 -5.43
N GLY A 37 1.64 -22.30 -5.16
CA GLY A 37 2.73 -22.43 -6.14
C GLY A 37 2.72 -21.35 -7.22
N ILE A 38 1.81 -20.38 -7.20
CA ILE A 38 1.60 -19.40 -8.28
C ILE A 38 2.26 -18.05 -7.94
N HIS A 39 3.16 -17.61 -8.84
CA HIS A 39 3.85 -16.33 -8.74
C HIS A 39 3.00 -15.23 -9.39
N ALA A 40 2.23 -14.52 -8.58
CA ALA A 40 1.28 -13.48 -8.99
C ALA A 40 1.30 -12.29 -8.01
N ILE A 41 0.76 -11.16 -8.42
CA ILE A 41 0.54 -9.96 -7.60
C ILE A 41 -0.76 -9.28 -8.07
N ASP A 42 -1.40 -8.52 -7.21
CA ASP A 42 -2.49 -7.64 -7.62
C ASP A 42 -2.00 -6.24 -7.99
N ALA A 43 -2.74 -5.56 -8.86
CA ALA A 43 -2.37 -4.24 -9.35
C ALA A 43 -2.30 -3.16 -8.24
N ALA A 44 -3.11 -3.28 -7.18
CA ALA A 44 -3.10 -2.32 -6.08
C ALA A 44 -1.77 -2.38 -5.31
N ASP A 45 -1.33 -3.57 -4.93
CA ASP A 45 -0.07 -3.74 -4.20
C ASP A 45 1.15 -3.57 -5.13
N ALA A 46 1.04 -3.99 -6.40
CA ALA A 46 2.06 -3.77 -7.42
C ALA A 46 2.35 -2.28 -7.65
N SER A 47 1.34 -1.41 -7.54
CA SER A 47 1.52 0.05 -7.61
C SER A 47 2.49 0.56 -6.53
N GLY A 48 2.50 -0.05 -5.35
CA GLY A 48 3.41 0.27 -4.26
C GLY A 48 4.87 -0.18 -4.48
N THR A 49 5.17 -0.83 -5.60
CA THR A 49 6.54 -1.18 -5.95
C THR A 49 7.33 -0.02 -6.56
N ASN A 50 6.67 0.94 -7.18
CA ASN A 50 7.19 1.98 -8.08
C ASN A 50 7.72 1.42 -9.42
N TRP A 51 7.26 0.26 -9.83
CA TRP A 51 7.58 -0.35 -11.14
C TRP A 51 6.37 -0.49 -12.05
N LEU A 52 5.15 -0.36 -11.48
CA LEU A 52 3.90 -0.47 -12.23
C LEU A 52 3.57 0.85 -12.94
N ASP A 53 3.10 0.74 -14.18
CA ASP A 53 2.42 1.81 -14.89
C ASP A 53 0.94 1.81 -14.51
N LEU A 54 0.45 2.94 -13.98
CA LEU A 54 -0.92 3.05 -13.48
C LEU A 54 -1.96 3.05 -14.61
N GLU A 55 -1.60 3.48 -15.82
CA GLU A 55 -2.53 3.51 -16.96
C GLU A 55 -2.73 2.11 -17.53
N THR A 56 -1.65 1.40 -17.77
CA THR A 56 -1.70 0.03 -18.31
C THR A 56 -2.00 -1.01 -17.24
N ARG A 57 -1.82 -0.67 -15.96
CA ARG A 57 -1.97 -1.56 -14.79
C ARG A 57 -1.06 -2.80 -14.89
N ASP A 58 0.11 -2.61 -15.47
CA ASP A 58 1.12 -3.65 -15.66
C ASP A 58 2.51 -3.06 -15.46
N TRP A 59 3.52 -3.90 -15.45
CA TRP A 59 4.91 -3.49 -15.25
C TRP A 59 5.36 -2.51 -16.34
N SER A 60 5.98 -1.41 -15.94
CA SER A 60 6.55 -0.42 -16.86
C SER A 60 7.93 -0.89 -17.35
N PRO A 61 8.10 -1.24 -18.63
CA PRO A 61 9.40 -1.66 -19.14
C PRO A 61 10.46 -0.55 -18.96
N THR A 62 10.08 0.69 -19.20
CA THR A 62 10.98 1.85 -19.08
C THR A 62 11.49 2.04 -17.66
N ILE A 63 10.61 1.91 -16.66
CA ILE A 63 11.00 2.04 -15.25
C ILE A 63 11.87 0.85 -14.83
N CYS A 64 11.47 -0.36 -15.20
CA CYS A 64 12.23 -1.58 -14.89
C CYS A 64 13.65 -1.51 -15.46
N GLU A 65 13.79 -1.11 -16.73
CA GLU A 65 15.09 -0.93 -17.38
C GLU A 65 15.95 0.14 -16.66
N SER A 66 15.36 1.28 -16.33
CA SER A 66 16.07 2.39 -15.67
C SER A 66 16.56 2.07 -14.25
N LEU A 67 15.96 1.07 -13.60
CA LEU A 67 16.27 0.63 -12.24
C LEU A 67 16.96 -0.74 -12.17
N ASP A 68 17.40 -1.27 -13.31
CA ASP A 68 18.06 -2.58 -13.42
C ASP A 68 17.20 -3.72 -12.81
N VAL A 69 15.90 -3.72 -13.10
CA VAL A 69 14.95 -4.76 -12.67
C VAL A 69 14.73 -5.73 -13.81
N ASP A 70 15.14 -6.99 -13.63
CA ASP A 70 14.86 -8.04 -14.61
C ASP A 70 13.36 -8.38 -14.60
N PRO A 71 12.64 -8.23 -15.73
CA PRO A 71 11.22 -8.57 -15.81
C PRO A 71 10.90 -10.03 -15.42
N ASN A 72 11.86 -10.95 -15.55
CA ASN A 72 11.68 -12.34 -15.14
C ASN A 72 11.59 -12.53 -13.62
N TRP A 73 12.01 -11.54 -12.84
CA TRP A 73 11.84 -11.58 -11.38
C TRP A 73 10.42 -11.20 -10.95
N LEU A 74 9.68 -10.52 -11.82
CA LEU A 74 8.40 -9.92 -11.49
C LEU A 74 7.25 -10.93 -11.66
N PRO A 75 6.25 -10.93 -10.74
CA PRO A 75 5.06 -11.76 -10.86
C PRO A 75 4.11 -11.24 -11.94
N THR A 76 3.21 -12.11 -12.42
CA THR A 76 2.10 -11.67 -13.27
C THR A 76 1.14 -10.78 -12.48
N VAL A 77 0.75 -9.65 -13.06
CA VAL A 77 -0.20 -8.72 -12.44
C VAL A 77 -1.64 -9.16 -12.74
N HIS A 78 -2.50 -9.10 -11.74
CA HIS A 78 -3.92 -9.43 -11.81
C HIS A 78 -4.77 -8.34 -11.16
N GLU A 79 -6.06 -8.33 -11.44
CA GLU A 79 -7.00 -7.54 -10.64
C GLU A 79 -7.26 -8.23 -9.29
N ALA A 80 -7.61 -7.43 -8.28
CA ALA A 80 -7.72 -7.93 -6.89
C ALA A 80 -8.66 -9.13 -6.72
N ALA A 81 -9.77 -9.14 -7.45
CA ALA A 81 -10.81 -10.18 -7.38
C ALA A 81 -10.56 -11.37 -8.32
N ASP A 82 -9.53 -11.33 -9.16
CA ASP A 82 -9.24 -12.44 -10.07
C ASP A 82 -8.86 -13.69 -9.30
N ILE A 83 -9.48 -14.82 -9.63
CA ILE A 83 -9.06 -16.12 -9.12
C ILE A 83 -7.79 -16.50 -9.86
N ILE A 84 -6.67 -16.50 -9.16
CA ILE A 84 -5.35 -16.80 -9.74
C ILE A 84 -4.96 -18.26 -9.63
N GLY A 85 -5.70 -19.04 -8.88
CA GLY A 85 -5.45 -20.46 -8.68
C GLY A 85 -6.22 -21.02 -7.49
N ALA A 86 -5.70 -22.11 -6.94
CA ALA A 86 -6.30 -22.77 -5.78
C ALA A 86 -5.20 -23.25 -4.80
N ILE A 87 -5.60 -23.52 -3.56
CA ILE A 87 -4.75 -24.13 -2.55
C ILE A 87 -4.29 -25.50 -3.07
N ASP A 88 -2.98 -25.71 -3.13
CA ASP A 88 -2.38 -26.99 -3.48
C ASP A 88 -2.24 -27.92 -2.25
N ALA A 89 -1.74 -29.14 -2.47
CA ALA A 89 -1.60 -30.12 -1.39
C ALA A 89 -0.63 -29.67 -0.28
N ASP A 90 0.42 -28.92 -0.61
CA ASP A 90 1.36 -28.37 0.36
C ASP A 90 0.75 -27.21 1.13
N GLY A 91 0.03 -26.34 0.43
CA GLY A 91 -0.76 -25.26 1.03
C GLY A 91 -1.83 -25.76 1.97
N ALA A 92 -2.56 -26.81 1.57
CA ALA A 92 -3.57 -27.44 2.43
C ALA A 92 -2.96 -27.97 3.75
N ARG A 93 -1.79 -28.61 3.66
CA ARG A 93 -1.09 -29.09 4.87
C ARG A 93 -0.59 -27.94 5.77
N ALA A 94 -0.13 -26.85 5.16
CA ALA A 94 0.40 -25.72 5.90
C ALA A 94 -0.65 -24.82 6.53
N THR A 95 -1.82 -24.67 5.89
CA THR A 95 -2.86 -23.71 6.30
C THR A 95 -4.06 -24.37 6.98
N GLY A 96 -4.28 -25.67 6.77
CA GLY A 96 -5.48 -26.38 7.18
C GLY A 96 -6.71 -26.12 6.28
N LEU A 97 -6.56 -25.35 5.21
CA LEU A 97 -7.61 -25.13 4.22
C LEU A 97 -7.74 -26.36 3.29
N PRO A 98 -8.96 -26.66 2.79
CA PRO A 98 -9.12 -27.73 1.83
C PRO A 98 -8.32 -27.49 0.54
N GLU A 99 -7.70 -28.56 0.02
CA GLU A 99 -7.10 -28.53 -1.32
C GLU A 99 -8.17 -28.17 -2.36
N GLY A 100 -7.81 -27.37 -3.36
CA GLY A 100 -8.73 -26.88 -4.38
C GLY A 100 -9.54 -25.64 -3.98
N THR A 101 -9.38 -25.11 -2.75
CA THR A 101 -10.02 -23.84 -2.37
C THR A 101 -9.52 -22.72 -3.29
N PRO A 102 -10.42 -22.00 -3.99
CA PRO A 102 -10.03 -20.89 -4.87
C PRO A 102 -9.30 -19.77 -4.12
N VAL A 103 -8.26 -19.21 -4.75
CA VAL A 103 -7.47 -18.12 -4.18
C VAL A 103 -7.45 -16.94 -5.15
N VAL A 104 -7.79 -15.76 -4.66
CA VAL A 104 -7.77 -14.50 -5.42
C VAL A 104 -6.41 -13.81 -5.32
N ALA A 105 -6.18 -12.84 -6.23
CA ALA A 105 -4.97 -12.01 -6.20
C ALA A 105 -4.86 -11.19 -4.91
N GLY A 106 -5.98 -10.71 -4.38
CA GLY A 106 -6.02 -9.92 -3.13
C GLY A 106 -5.70 -8.45 -3.36
N ALA A 107 -5.32 -7.75 -2.30
CA ALA A 107 -4.96 -6.34 -2.38
C ALA A 107 -3.98 -5.94 -1.27
N GLY A 108 -3.29 -4.83 -1.43
CA GLY A 108 -2.60 -4.16 -0.34
C GLY A 108 -3.59 -3.70 0.73
N ASP A 109 -3.12 -3.58 1.97
CA ASP A 109 -3.96 -3.32 3.16
C ASP A 109 -4.81 -2.05 3.05
N GLN A 110 -4.25 -0.97 2.51
CA GLN A 110 -4.96 0.30 2.36
C GLN A 110 -6.10 0.21 1.32
N ALA A 111 -5.86 -0.46 0.19
CA ALA A 111 -6.89 -0.68 -0.83
C ALA A 111 -7.99 -1.61 -0.33
N ALA A 112 -7.64 -2.67 0.43
CA ALA A 112 -8.59 -3.55 1.07
C ALA A 112 -9.42 -2.82 2.14
N ALA A 113 -8.78 -1.98 2.97
CA ALA A 113 -9.47 -1.12 3.93
C ALA A 113 -10.41 -0.11 3.25
N GLY A 114 -10.01 0.44 2.09
CA GLY A 114 -10.87 1.30 1.27
C GLY A 114 -12.18 0.61 0.90
N ILE A 115 -12.13 -0.66 0.47
CA ILE A 115 -13.33 -1.47 0.21
C ILE A 115 -14.16 -1.67 1.48
N ALA A 116 -13.52 -2.04 2.60
CA ALA A 116 -14.19 -2.27 3.88
C ALA A 116 -14.91 -1.01 4.39
N CYS A 117 -14.35 0.16 4.15
CA CYS A 117 -14.95 1.47 4.48
C CYS A 117 -15.97 1.95 3.44
N GLY A 118 -16.21 1.19 2.36
CA GLY A 118 -17.13 1.56 1.29
C GLY A 118 -16.61 2.65 0.34
N VAL A 119 -15.30 2.96 0.35
CA VAL A 119 -14.68 3.93 -0.57
C VAL A 119 -14.42 3.26 -1.91
N VAL A 120 -15.50 3.02 -2.66
CA VAL A 120 -15.52 2.21 -3.89
C VAL A 120 -16.01 2.98 -5.12
N ARG A 121 -16.22 4.29 -4.99
CA ARG A 121 -16.61 5.18 -6.08
C ARG A 121 -16.05 6.59 -5.86
N GLU A 122 -15.89 7.33 -6.93
CA GLU A 122 -15.42 8.71 -6.87
C GLU A 122 -16.29 9.60 -5.97
N GLY A 123 -15.67 10.54 -5.29
CA GLY A 123 -16.30 11.42 -4.31
C GLY A 123 -16.37 10.87 -2.90
N LEU A 124 -16.01 9.59 -2.70
CA LEU A 124 -15.89 9.01 -1.36
C LEU A 124 -14.44 9.09 -0.88
N VAL A 125 -14.30 9.43 0.40
CA VAL A 125 -13.01 9.59 1.08
C VAL A 125 -13.06 8.89 2.43
N SER A 126 -11.99 8.21 2.80
CA SER A 126 -11.78 7.79 4.19
C SER A 126 -10.63 8.59 4.81
N VAL A 127 -10.78 8.88 6.09
CA VAL A 127 -9.74 9.52 6.91
C VAL A 127 -9.46 8.61 8.10
N THR A 128 -8.23 8.17 8.21
CA THR A 128 -7.77 7.36 9.35
C THR A 128 -6.77 8.16 10.15
N ILE A 129 -7.01 8.31 11.44
CA ILE A 129 -6.12 8.99 12.38
C ILE A 129 -5.74 8.02 13.48
N GLY A 130 -4.49 7.65 13.51
CA GLY A 130 -3.84 6.91 14.58
C GLY A 130 -2.57 7.65 14.97
N THR A 131 -1.49 6.95 15.30
CA THR A 131 -0.15 7.56 15.41
C THR A 131 0.22 8.28 14.13
N SER A 132 -0.01 7.66 12.97
CA SER A 132 0.03 8.25 11.63
C SER A 132 -1.37 8.63 11.15
N GLY A 133 -1.45 9.42 10.07
CA GLY A 133 -2.70 9.79 9.42
C GLY A 133 -2.69 9.42 7.94
N VAL A 134 -3.84 8.99 7.42
CA VAL A 134 -4.03 8.69 6.01
C VAL A 134 -5.36 9.28 5.54
N VAL A 135 -5.32 10.01 4.44
CA VAL A 135 -6.50 10.39 3.67
C VAL A 135 -6.47 9.57 2.39
N PHE A 136 -7.51 8.80 2.15
CA PHE A 136 -7.64 7.90 1.01
C PHE A 136 -8.89 8.28 0.21
N ALA A 137 -8.74 8.50 -1.09
CA ALA A 137 -9.82 8.87 -2.00
C ALA A 137 -9.79 8.02 -3.26
N GLN A 138 -10.94 7.46 -3.65
CA GLN A 138 -11.07 6.70 -4.89
C GLN A 138 -11.16 7.65 -6.09
N MET A 139 -10.58 7.22 -7.23
CA MET A 139 -10.55 7.92 -8.51
C MET A 139 -11.05 7.02 -9.63
N ASP A 140 -11.76 7.61 -10.60
CA ASP A 140 -12.23 6.90 -11.81
C ASP A 140 -11.21 6.91 -12.96
N HIS A 141 -10.09 7.59 -12.77
CA HIS A 141 -8.99 7.71 -13.75
C HIS A 141 -7.63 7.63 -13.03
N PRO A 142 -6.53 7.29 -13.73
CA PRO A 142 -5.20 7.29 -13.16
C PRO A 142 -4.87 8.66 -12.56
N PRO A 143 -4.44 8.71 -11.30
CA PRO A 143 -4.05 9.96 -10.68
C PRO A 143 -2.73 10.47 -11.29
N ALA A 144 -2.69 11.78 -11.57
CA ALA A 144 -1.50 12.48 -11.99
C ALA A 144 -1.23 13.64 -11.03
N ASP A 145 -0.20 13.50 -10.21
CA ASP A 145 0.30 14.58 -9.36
C ASP A 145 1.79 14.83 -9.64
N PRO A 146 2.10 15.79 -10.54
CA PRO A 146 3.49 16.13 -10.87
C PRO A 146 4.30 16.66 -9.67
N SER A 147 3.61 17.11 -8.60
CA SER A 147 4.26 17.60 -7.39
C SER A 147 4.77 16.46 -6.49
N GLY A 148 4.24 15.24 -6.67
CA GLY A 148 4.54 14.10 -5.81
C GLY A 148 4.02 14.22 -4.37
N ALA A 149 3.11 15.16 -4.10
CA ALA A 149 2.52 15.34 -2.77
C ALA A 149 1.52 14.24 -2.42
N LEU A 150 0.88 13.66 -3.42
CA LEU A 150 -0.05 12.55 -3.28
C LEU A 150 0.53 11.27 -3.87
N HIS A 151 0.27 10.17 -3.22
CA HIS A 151 0.59 8.84 -3.74
C HIS A 151 -0.58 8.31 -4.55
N GLY A 152 -0.33 7.97 -5.83
CA GLY A 152 -1.29 7.36 -6.73
C GLY A 152 -1.09 5.84 -6.83
N PHE A 153 -2.19 5.08 -6.83
CA PHE A 153 -2.19 3.63 -6.91
C PHE A 153 -3.39 3.11 -7.71
N CYS A 154 -3.29 1.89 -8.22
CA CYS A 154 -4.47 1.13 -8.61
C CYS A 154 -5.31 0.81 -7.39
N HIS A 155 -6.64 0.84 -7.52
CA HIS A 155 -7.55 0.43 -6.45
C HIS A 155 -7.80 -1.08 -6.51
N ALA A 156 -8.24 -1.68 -5.40
CA ALA A 156 -8.69 -3.07 -5.39
C ALA A 156 -10.04 -3.29 -6.10
N VAL A 157 -10.79 -2.22 -6.37
CA VAL A 157 -11.89 -2.26 -7.34
C VAL A 157 -11.29 -2.23 -8.73
N SER A 158 -11.59 -3.23 -9.53
CA SER A 158 -11.06 -3.41 -10.88
C SER A 158 -11.29 -2.19 -11.76
N GLY A 159 -10.27 -1.77 -12.52
CA GLY A 159 -10.32 -0.61 -13.39
C GLY A 159 -10.50 0.72 -12.68
N ARG A 160 -10.18 0.80 -11.37
CA ARG A 160 -10.23 2.02 -10.55
C ARG A 160 -8.87 2.32 -9.95
N TRP A 161 -8.71 3.56 -9.49
CA TRP A 161 -7.51 4.05 -8.84
C TRP A 161 -7.84 4.70 -7.50
N HIS A 162 -6.83 5.02 -6.73
CA HIS A 162 -6.96 5.84 -5.55
C HIS A 162 -5.74 6.73 -5.35
N VAL A 163 -5.95 7.79 -4.62
CA VAL A 163 -4.88 8.65 -4.12
C VAL A 163 -4.82 8.58 -2.61
N MET A 164 -3.62 8.70 -2.07
CA MET A 164 -3.41 8.80 -0.64
C MET A 164 -2.53 10.01 -0.29
N GLY A 165 -2.97 10.78 0.69
CA GLY A 165 -2.13 11.67 1.48
C GLY A 165 -1.75 10.96 2.77
N CYS A 166 -0.45 10.83 3.04
CA CYS A 166 0.06 10.13 4.23
C CYS A 166 0.86 11.08 5.10
N MET A 167 0.59 11.02 6.41
CA MET A 167 1.31 11.75 7.44
C MET A 167 1.89 10.74 8.44
N LEU A 168 3.21 10.79 8.65
CA LEU A 168 3.88 9.83 9.54
C LEU A 168 3.53 10.01 11.02
N ALA A 169 3.22 11.25 11.42
CA ALA A 169 2.80 11.58 12.76
C ALA A 169 1.53 12.46 12.72
N ALA A 170 0.41 11.93 13.14
CA ALA A 170 -0.87 12.61 13.28
C ALA A 170 -1.27 12.67 14.76
N GLY A 171 -1.99 11.68 15.28
CA GLY A 171 -2.22 11.57 16.73
C GLY A 171 -0.92 11.41 17.52
N GLY A 172 0.11 10.81 16.90
CA GLY A 172 1.45 10.74 17.49
C GLY A 172 2.09 12.11 17.73
N SER A 173 1.80 13.11 16.89
CA SER A 173 2.28 14.48 17.11
C SER A 173 1.66 15.10 18.38
N LEU A 174 0.36 14.90 18.59
CA LEU A 174 -0.33 15.37 19.79
C LEU A 174 0.22 14.67 21.04
N GLN A 175 0.43 13.36 20.98
CA GLN A 175 1.04 12.61 22.06
C GLN A 175 2.44 13.11 22.39
N TRP A 176 3.29 13.25 21.37
CA TRP A 176 4.64 13.78 21.54
C TRP A 176 4.64 15.17 22.15
N TRP A 177 3.79 16.06 21.66
CA TRP A 177 3.68 17.42 22.17
C TRP A 177 3.28 17.44 23.65
N ARG A 178 2.26 16.68 24.04
CA ARG A 178 1.84 16.51 25.43
C ARG A 178 2.97 16.03 26.32
N ASP A 179 3.66 14.97 25.89
CA ASP A 179 4.71 14.31 26.67
C ASP A 179 5.97 15.21 26.77
N ALA A 180 6.37 15.89 25.68
CA ALA A 180 7.52 16.79 25.62
C ALA A 180 7.36 18.04 26.50
N LEU A 181 6.13 18.53 26.66
CA LEU A 181 5.83 19.69 27.51
C LEU A 181 5.46 19.31 28.95
N GLY A 182 5.45 18.01 29.29
CA GLY A 182 5.09 17.52 30.64
C GLY A 182 3.64 17.82 31.00
N ILE A 183 2.75 17.85 30.01
CA ILE A 183 1.32 18.12 30.24
C ILE A 183 0.67 16.83 30.77
N HIS A 184 0.10 16.88 31.96
CA HIS A 184 -0.54 15.74 32.61
C HIS A 184 -2.05 15.62 32.34
N ALA A 185 -2.60 16.44 31.46
CA ALA A 185 -3.99 16.34 31.04
C ALA A 185 -4.21 15.08 30.16
N ASP A 186 -5.37 14.49 30.23
CA ASP A 186 -5.78 13.45 29.28
C ASP A 186 -6.10 14.06 27.91
N PHE A 187 -6.27 13.20 26.89
CA PHE A 187 -6.52 13.69 25.54
C PHE A 187 -7.89 14.37 25.40
N ASP A 188 -8.90 13.92 26.12
CA ASP A 188 -10.24 14.48 26.05
C ASP A 188 -10.23 15.92 26.54
N ALA A 189 -9.55 16.21 27.67
CA ALA A 189 -9.38 17.57 28.17
C ALA A 189 -8.62 18.48 27.19
N LEU A 190 -7.54 17.96 26.56
CA LEU A 190 -6.79 18.73 25.55
C LEU A 190 -7.63 19.04 24.31
N ILE A 191 -8.48 18.11 23.88
CA ILE A 191 -9.37 18.30 22.74
C ILE A 191 -10.49 19.29 23.07
N GLU A 192 -11.00 19.27 24.32
CA GLU A 192 -12.02 20.21 24.77
C GLU A 192 -11.50 21.65 24.78
N GLU A 193 -10.24 21.87 25.19
CA GLU A 193 -9.59 23.20 25.15
C GLU A 193 -9.53 23.83 23.75
N ILE A 194 -9.49 23.03 22.69
CA ILE A 194 -9.40 23.51 21.31
C ILE A 194 -10.72 23.46 20.55
N ALA A 195 -11.84 23.10 21.21
CA ALA A 195 -13.13 22.89 20.57
C ALA A 195 -13.66 24.13 19.81
N ASP A 196 -13.33 25.33 20.30
CA ASP A 196 -13.74 26.61 19.70
C ASP A 196 -12.76 27.12 18.62
N ILE A 197 -11.63 26.43 18.39
CA ILE A 197 -10.67 26.84 17.38
C ILE A 197 -11.18 26.44 16.00
N PRO A 198 -11.27 27.38 15.04
CA PRO A 198 -11.79 27.05 13.72
C PRO A 198 -10.87 26.07 12.97
N PRO A 199 -11.42 25.24 12.07
CA PRO A 199 -10.63 24.36 11.21
C PRO A 199 -9.50 25.11 10.51
N GLY A 200 -8.29 24.56 10.57
CA GLY A 200 -7.09 25.20 10.03
C GLY A 200 -6.30 26.01 11.06
N ALA A 201 -6.78 26.14 12.32
CA ALA A 201 -6.08 26.76 13.46
C ALA A 201 -5.40 28.09 13.08
N ASP A 202 -6.10 28.96 12.35
CA ASP A 202 -5.63 30.26 11.84
C ASP A 202 -4.30 30.16 11.06
N GLY A 203 -4.04 29.01 10.45
CA GLY A 203 -2.84 28.76 9.65
C GLY A 203 -1.65 28.20 10.43
N VAL A 204 -1.77 27.96 11.72
CA VAL A 204 -0.74 27.30 12.53
C VAL A 204 -0.64 25.84 12.12
N ARG A 205 0.57 25.38 11.83
CA ARG A 205 0.85 23.99 11.43
C ARG A 205 1.91 23.40 12.36
N PHE A 206 1.68 22.17 12.75
CA PHE A 206 2.67 21.35 13.41
C PHE A 206 3.44 20.56 12.32
N LEU A 207 4.79 20.62 12.33
CA LEU A 207 5.68 19.97 11.35
C LEU A 207 6.58 18.96 12.03
#